data_6287bebff4311bd014cbca3966264013
#
_entry.id   6287bebff4311bd014cbca3966264013
#
_cell.length_a   1.000
_cell.length_b   1.000
_cell.length_c   1.000
_cell.angle_alpha   90.00
_cell.angle_beta   90.00
_cell.angle_gamma   90.00
#
_symmetry.space_group_name_H-M   'P 1'
#
loop_
_entity.id
_entity.type
_entity.pdbx_description
1 polymer ?
#
loop_
_entity_poly.entity_id
_entity_poly.type
_entity_poly.pdbx_seq_one_letter_code
_entity_poly.pdbx_strand_id
1 'polypeptide(L)'
;LRTPEICMEAVKKNGTALSAVPEKLITNEMCMEAVKNNGLALQYVPLITKDLCEEAIKNTGSALQYVPKELRTEELCLEAVKDDGSVLYWVPNKTQEICEEAVKRYGSALRYVPSTLKTEKMCEEAVENQANAIKWVPVRWRIPEICMKVVKNNGHYLRYAPFSVPFDKGTAGGHTDDMMAKNLDIDELIRQRGIAIENLTDEFKLEIYTKAVENNGHALEFIQPELRTEE
;
A
#
# COMPACT_ATOMS: atom_id res chain seq x y z
N LEU A 1 24.01 -22.95 -30.52
CA LEU A 1 23.95 -24.18 -29.69
C LEU A 1 23.74 -23.77 -28.24
N ARG A 2 22.63 -24.27 -27.61
CA ARG A 2 22.36 -24.07 -26.17
C ARG A 2 22.73 -25.37 -25.47
N THR A 3 23.95 -25.44 -24.97
CA THR A 3 24.37 -26.60 -24.14
C THR A 3 24.05 -26.33 -22.67
N PRO A 4 23.92 -27.34 -21.81
CA PRO A 4 23.71 -27.18 -20.37
C PRO A 4 24.71 -26.23 -19.71
N GLU A 5 25.99 -26.32 -20.09
CA GLU A 5 27.09 -25.51 -19.53
C GLU A 5 26.89 -24.03 -19.90
N ILE A 6 26.58 -23.73 -21.17
CA ILE A 6 26.34 -22.35 -21.63
C ILE A 6 25.10 -21.77 -20.92
N CYS A 7 24.05 -22.59 -20.76
CA CYS A 7 22.84 -22.17 -20.04
C CYS A 7 23.13 -21.87 -18.57
N MET A 8 23.90 -22.73 -17.88
CA MET A 8 24.31 -22.53 -16.50
C MET A 8 25.13 -21.24 -16.33
N GLU A 9 26.12 -21.01 -17.20
CA GLU A 9 26.92 -19.78 -17.14
C GLU A 9 26.08 -18.52 -17.38
N ALA A 10 25.10 -18.58 -18.28
CA ALA A 10 24.17 -17.48 -18.50
C ALA A 10 23.31 -17.20 -17.26
N VAL A 11 22.77 -18.25 -16.61
CA VAL A 11 21.95 -18.17 -15.40
C VAL A 11 22.76 -17.63 -14.21
N LYS A 12 23.99 -18.07 -14.02
CA LYS A 12 24.90 -17.51 -12.98
C LYS A 12 25.15 -16.02 -13.15
N LYS A 13 25.23 -15.54 -14.40
CA LYS A 13 25.42 -14.11 -14.68
C LYS A 13 24.16 -13.30 -14.55
N ASN A 14 23.01 -13.88 -14.91
CA ASN A 14 21.70 -13.25 -14.83
C ASN A 14 20.64 -14.33 -14.60
N GLY A 15 20.05 -14.36 -13.39
CA GLY A 15 19.03 -15.35 -13.03
C GLY A 15 17.83 -15.38 -13.98
N THR A 16 17.44 -14.23 -14.55
CA THR A 16 16.32 -14.18 -15.51
C THR A 16 16.65 -14.83 -16.87
N ALA A 17 17.93 -15.15 -17.14
CA ALA A 17 18.31 -15.92 -18.33
C ALA A 17 17.71 -17.34 -18.31
N LEU A 18 17.21 -17.81 -17.15
CA LEU A 18 16.45 -19.07 -17.06
C LEU A 18 15.26 -19.11 -18.01
N SER A 19 14.63 -17.96 -18.29
CA SER A 19 13.52 -17.83 -19.27
C SER A 19 13.89 -18.25 -20.70
N ALA A 20 15.18 -18.18 -21.04
CA ALA A 20 15.69 -18.53 -22.35
C ALA A 20 16.27 -19.97 -22.43
N VAL A 21 16.33 -20.67 -21.30
CA VAL A 21 16.79 -22.05 -21.25
C VAL A 21 15.70 -23.00 -21.75
N PRO A 22 15.99 -23.91 -22.71
CA PRO A 22 15.01 -24.91 -23.08
C PRO A 22 14.59 -25.77 -21.89
N GLU A 23 13.30 -26.00 -21.69
CA GLU A 23 12.74 -26.67 -20.52
C GLU A 23 13.43 -28.00 -20.19
N LYS A 24 13.72 -28.80 -21.23
CA LYS A 24 14.45 -30.07 -21.11
C LYS A 24 15.88 -29.96 -20.56
N LEU A 25 16.46 -28.77 -20.54
CA LEU A 25 17.80 -28.50 -20.02
C LEU A 25 17.77 -27.84 -18.63
N ILE A 26 16.60 -27.45 -18.16
CA ILE A 26 16.46 -26.84 -16.84
C ILE A 26 16.67 -27.92 -15.79
N THR A 27 17.62 -27.66 -14.88
CA THR A 27 17.92 -28.52 -13.72
C THR A 27 17.57 -27.78 -12.43
N ASN A 28 17.39 -28.53 -11.33
CA ASN A 28 17.15 -27.92 -10.02
C ASN A 28 18.31 -27.02 -9.60
N GLU A 29 19.54 -27.37 -9.96
CA GLU A 29 20.73 -26.56 -9.70
C GLU A 29 20.65 -25.21 -10.44
N MET A 30 20.24 -25.23 -11.73
CA MET A 30 20.03 -23.99 -12.49
C MET A 30 18.92 -23.12 -11.88
N CYS A 31 17.83 -23.74 -11.42
CA CYS A 31 16.75 -23.01 -10.74
C CYS A 31 17.24 -22.34 -9.46
N MET A 32 18.01 -23.05 -8.65
CA MET A 32 18.59 -22.53 -7.41
C MET A 32 19.55 -21.36 -7.68
N GLU A 33 20.47 -21.53 -8.63
CA GLU A 33 21.39 -20.46 -9.04
C GLU A 33 20.63 -19.23 -9.60
N ALA A 34 19.57 -19.48 -10.37
CA ALA A 34 18.73 -18.42 -10.91
C ALA A 34 18.09 -17.57 -9.80
N VAL A 35 17.44 -18.21 -8.81
CA VAL A 35 16.75 -17.50 -7.73
C VAL A 35 17.73 -16.84 -6.74
N LYS A 36 18.92 -17.42 -6.53
CA LYS A 36 19.99 -16.78 -5.76
C LYS A 36 20.50 -15.51 -6.41
N ASN A 37 20.62 -15.51 -7.72
CA ASN A 37 21.05 -14.34 -8.47
C ASN A 37 19.94 -13.28 -8.55
N ASN A 38 18.71 -13.71 -8.78
CA ASN A 38 17.55 -12.85 -8.88
C ASN A 38 16.28 -13.60 -8.45
N GLY A 39 15.70 -13.24 -7.29
CA GLY A 39 14.49 -13.90 -6.76
C GLY A 39 13.32 -13.90 -7.72
N LEU A 40 13.20 -12.89 -8.61
CA LEU A 40 12.15 -12.85 -9.63
C LEU A 40 12.29 -13.93 -10.69
N ALA A 41 13.47 -14.62 -10.78
CA ALA A 41 13.62 -15.76 -11.66
C ALA A 41 12.71 -16.95 -11.28
N LEU A 42 12.12 -16.93 -10.07
CA LEU A 42 11.15 -17.93 -9.62
C LEU A 42 9.98 -18.10 -10.61
N GLN A 43 9.60 -17.05 -11.33
CA GLN A 43 8.56 -17.12 -12.36
C GLN A 43 8.86 -18.06 -13.52
N TYR A 44 10.13 -18.39 -13.74
CA TYR A 44 10.58 -19.26 -14.84
C TYR A 44 10.92 -20.69 -14.39
N VAL A 45 10.73 -20.97 -13.09
CA VAL A 45 10.99 -22.30 -12.53
C VAL A 45 9.84 -23.24 -12.82
N PRO A 46 10.09 -24.38 -13.49
CA PRO A 46 9.01 -25.32 -13.86
C PRO A 46 8.34 -26.00 -12.67
N LEU A 47 9.11 -26.32 -11.63
CA LEU A 47 8.66 -26.97 -10.41
C LEU A 47 9.14 -26.16 -9.19
N ILE A 48 8.23 -25.42 -8.59
CA ILE A 48 8.52 -24.56 -7.44
C ILE A 48 8.47 -25.40 -6.17
N THR A 49 9.60 -25.41 -5.43
CA THR A 49 9.73 -26.07 -4.13
C THR A 49 9.82 -25.04 -3.01
N LYS A 50 9.65 -25.49 -1.76
CA LYS A 50 9.76 -24.64 -0.58
C LYS A 50 11.14 -23.96 -0.51
N ASP A 51 12.22 -24.71 -0.72
CA ASP A 51 13.59 -24.18 -0.64
C ASP A 51 13.84 -23.08 -1.70
N LEU A 52 13.30 -23.25 -2.90
CA LEU A 52 13.39 -22.25 -3.96
C LEU A 52 12.60 -20.97 -3.60
N CYS A 53 11.44 -21.11 -2.93
CA CYS A 53 10.66 -19.97 -2.46
C CYS A 53 11.42 -19.20 -1.37
N GLU A 54 11.98 -19.89 -0.40
CA GLU A 54 12.77 -19.29 0.69
C GLU A 54 13.97 -18.51 0.14
N GLU A 55 14.72 -19.12 -0.77
CA GLU A 55 15.88 -18.46 -1.38
C GLU A 55 15.47 -17.28 -2.26
N ALA A 56 14.37 -17.40 -3.03
CA ALA A 56 13.86 -16.33 -3.85
C ALA A 56 13.41 -15.11 -3.01
N ILE A 57 12.68 -15.34 -1.92
CA ILE A 57 12.21 -14.29 -1.01
C ILE A 57 13.36 -13.62 -0.28
N LYS A 58 14.35 -14.40 0.19
CA LYS A 58 15.56 -13.87 0.81
C LYS A 58 16.34 -12.92 -0.11
N ASN A 59 16.33 -13.20 -1.41
CA ASN A 59 16.95 -12.33 -2.40
C ASN A 59 16.07 -11.13 -2.75
N THR A 60 14.74 -11.33 -2.89
CA THR A 60 13.82 -10.31 -3.38
C THR A 60 12.41 -10.58 -2.85
N GLY A 61 11.92 -9.78 -1.91
CA GLY A 61 10.59 -9.96 -1.30
C GLY A 61 9.44 -9.95 -2.31
N SER A 62 9.55 -9.16 -3.38
CA SER A 62 8.54 -9.10 -4.44
C SER A 62 8.40 -10.42 -5.23
N ALA A 63 9.32 -11.39 -5.06
CA ALA A 63 9.15 -12.74 -5.60
C ALA A 63 7.93 -13.49 -5.01
N LEU A 64 7.35 -13.01 -3.89
CA LEU A 64 6.16 -13.60 -3.27
C LEU A 64 4.99 -13.74 -4.24
N GLN A 65 4.88 -12.87 -5.24
CA GLN A 65 3.85 -12.96 -6.27
C GLN A 65 3.91 -14.25 -7.07
N TYR A 66 5.09 -14.87 -7.20
CA TYR A 66 5.31 -16.11 -7.95
C TYR A 66 5.32 -17.35 -7.05
N VAL A 67 5.29 -17.21 -5.75
CA VAL A 67 5.19 -18.32 -4.80
C VAL A 67 3.78 -18.91 -4.87
N PRO A 68 3.59 -20.23 -5.04
CA PRO A 68 2.30 -20.88 -4.95
C PRO A 68 1.62 -20.59 -3.60
N LYS A 69 0.30 -20.38 -3.61
CA LYS A 69 -0.44 -19.96 -2.41
C LYS A 69 -0.25 -20.93 -1.24
N GLU A 70 -0.15 -22.21 -1.53
CA GLU A 70 0.04 -23.29 -0.56
C GLU A 70 1.40 -23.26 0.14
N LEU A 71 2.40 -22.62 -0.49
CA LEU A 71 3.75 -22.46 0.06
C LEU A 71 3.98 -21.11 0.74
N ARG A 72 2.98 -20.21 0.75
CA ARG A 72 3.05 -18.90 1.42
C ARG A 72 2.80 -19.05 2.91
N THR A 73 3.78 -19.60 3.64
CA THR A 73 3.74 -19.66 5.10
C THR A 73 3.78 -18.26 5.71
N GLU A 74 3.40 -18.14 6.98
CA GLU A 74 3.40 -16.87 7.69
C GLU A 74 4.81 -16.27 7.76
N GLU A 75 5.81 -17.12 8.06
CA GLU A 75 7.22 -16.73 8.16
C GLU A 75 7.73 -16.19 6.82
N LEU A 76 7.42 -16.91 5.73
CA LEU A 76 7.83 -16.50 4.38
C LEU A 76 7.17 -15.19 3.97
N CYS A 77 5.90 -15.02 4.29
CA CYS A 77 5.18 -13.78 4.02
C CYS A 77 5.74 -12.60 4.83
N LEU A 78 6.07 -12.81 6.11
CA LEU A 78 6.67 -11.79 6.96
C LEU A 78 8.06 -11.37 6.44
N GLU A 79 8.88 -12.33 6.00
CA GLU A 79 10.18 -12.03 5.40
C GLU A 79 10.03 -11.20 4.12
N ALA A 80 9.12 -11.59 3.24
CA ALA A 80 8.84 -10.86 2.01
C ALA A 80 8.38 -9.42 2.29
N VAL A 81 7.49 -9.22 3.27
CA VAL A 81 6.96 -7.92 3.67
C VAL A 81 8.04 -7.03 4.28
N LYS A 82 9.01 -7.58 5.02
CA LYS A 82 10.14 -6.82 5.57
C LYS A 82 11.04 -6.23 4.48
N ASP A 83 11.14 -6.88 3.34
CA ASP A 83 11.86 -6.35 2.18
C ASP A 83 10.98 -5.35 1.39
N ASP A 84 9.75 -5.75 1.04
CA ASP A 84 8.81 -4.95 0.25
C ASP A 84 7.40 -5.00 0.83
N GLY A 85 6.98 -3.94 1.55
CA GLY A 85 5.63 -3.85 2.14
C GLY A 85 4.49 -3.91 1.13
N SER A 86 4.74 -3.62 -0.16
CA SER A 86 3.72 -3.66 -1.20
C SER A 86 3.22 -5.08 -1.49
N VAL A 87 4.01 -6.11 -1.15
CA VAL A 87 3.66 -7.52 -1.35
C VAL A 87 2.54 -8.02 -0.42
N LEU A 88 2.09 -7.20 0.53
CA LEU A 88 0.93 -7.51 1.39
C LEU A 88 -0.31 -7.92 0.58
N TYR A 89 -0.44 -7.45 -0.65
CA TYR A 89 -1.49 -7.89 -1.59
C TYR A 89 -1.50 -9.41 -1.75
N TRP A 90 -0.32 -10.03 -1.84
CA TRP A 90 -0.16 -11.46 -2.12
C TRP A 90 -0.22 -12.35 -0.87
N VAL A 91 -0.23 -11.76 0.33
CA VAL A 91 -0.31 -12.50 1.61
C VAL A 91 -1.71 -13.09 1.80
N PRO A 92 -1.87 -14.42 1.94
CA PRO A 92 -3.18 -15.03 2.07
C PRO A 92 -3.81 -14.79 3.44
N ASN A 93 -3.05 -15.00 4.51
CA ASN A 93 -3.48 -14.83 5.89
C ASN A 93 -2.76 -13.62 6.49
N LYS A 94 -3.47 -12.50 6.56
CA LYS A 94 -2.94 -11.25 7.08
C LYS A 94 -3.10 -11.23 8.60
N THR A 95 -1.98 -11.36 9.31
CA THR A 95 -1.92 -11.16 10.76
C THR A 95 -1.67 -9.68 11.09
N GLN A 96 -1.88 -9.30 12.35
CA GLN A 96 -1.63 -7.94 12.81
C GLN A 96 -0.17 -7.55 12.56
N GLU A 97 0.77 -8.44 12.92
CA GLU A 97 2.22 -8.23 12.77
C GLU A 97 2.62 -8.00 11.31
N ILE A 98 2.15 -8.86 10.39
CA ILE A 98 2.45 -8.72 8.96
C ILE A 98 1.91 -7.39 8.41
N CYS A 99 0.69 -7.00 8.83
CA CYS A 99 0.09 -5.74 8.39
C CYS A 99 0.85 -4.51 8.91
N GLU A 100 1.26 -4.51 10.16
CA GLU A 100 2.04 -3.44 10.77
C GLU A 100 3.40 -3.28 10.08
N GLU A 101 4.12 -4.38 9.86
CA GLU A 101 5.40 -4.33 9.16
C GLU A 101 5.23 -3.85 7.70
N ALA A 102 4.19 -4.33 7.00
CA ALA A 102 3.90 -3.88 5.63
C ALA A 102 3.66 -2.37 5.55
N VAL A 103 2.83 -1.82 6.44
CA VAL A 103 2.50 -0.40 6.48
C VAL A 103 3.70 0.45 6.85
N LYS A 104 4.52 -0.01 7.79
CA LYS A 104 5.77 0.64 8.19
C LYS A 104 6.75 0.74 7.02
N ARG A 105 6.84 -0.29 6.18
CA ARG A 105 7.70 -0.31 4.98
C ARG A 105 7.11 0.49 3.83
N TYR A 106 5.80 0.41 3.64
CA TYR A 106 5.11 1.04 2.52
C TYR A 106 3.72 1.50 2.97
N GLY A 107 3.56 2.79 3.29
CA GLY A 107 2.32 3.34 3.86
C GLY A 107 1.07 2.99 3.06
N SER A 108 1.17 2.97 1.72
CA SER A 108 0.05 2.59 0.84
C SER A 108 -0.34 1.11 0.94
N ALA A 109 0.45 0.25 1.63
CA ALA A 109 0.04 -1.12 1.96
C ALA A 109 -1.23 -1.15 2.82
N LEU A 110 -1.56 -0.03 3.50
CA LEU A 110 -2.81 0.13 4.28
C LEU A 110 -4.07 -0.22 3.46
N ARG A 111 -4.02 -0.08 2.13
CA ARG A 111 -5.11 -0.48 1.23
C ARG A 111 -5.45 -1.97 1.29
N TYR A 112 -4.46 -2.80 1.60
CA TYR A 112 -4.59 -4.25 1.65
C TYR A 112 -4.82 -4.81 3.05
N VAL A 113 -4.77 -3.95 4.07
CA VAL A 113 -5.05 -4.31 5.46
C VAL A 113 -6.55 -4.50 5.64
N PRO A 114 -7.02 -5.65 6.16
CA PRO A 114 -8.42 -5.85 6.53
C PRO A 114 -8.90 -4.76 7.50
N SER A 115 -10.15 -4.31 7.36
CA SER A 115 -10.71 -3.25 8.22
C SER A 115 -10.70 -3.61 9.70
N THR A 116 -10.79 -4.90 10.03
CA THR A 116 -10.74 -5.45 11.39
C THR A 116 -9.36 -5.35 12.03
N LEU A 117 -8.29 -5.32 11.23
CA LEU A 117 -6.89 -5.24 11.68
C LEU A 117 -6.33 -3.82 11.64
N LYS A 118 -7.05 -2.87 11.03
CA LYS A 118 -6.61 -1.48 11.02
C LYS A 118 -6.72 -0.88 12.42
N THR A 119 -5.65 -0.27 12.90
CA THR A 119 -5.60 0.51 14.13
C THR A 119 -5.34 1.99 13.81
N GLU A 120 -5.68 2.86 14.75
CA GLU A 120 -5.40 4.30 14.63
C GLU A 120 -3.90 4.55 14.43
N LYS A 121 -3.06 3.95 15.27
CA LYS A 121 -1.60 4.02 15.17
C LYS A 121 -1.08 3.59 13.80
N MET A 122 -1.59 2.46 13.27
CA MET A 122 -1.21 1.99 11.93
C MET A 122 -1.58 3.01 10.85
N CYS A 123 -2.73 3.68 10.99
CA CYS A 123 -3.17 4.71 10.06
C CYS A 123 -2.28 5.96 10.13
N GLU A 124 -1.86 6.37 11.33
CA GLU A 124 -0.88 7.45 11.51
C GLU A 124 0.45 7.13 10.86
N GLU A 125 1.03 5.96 11.15
CA GLU A 125 2.28 5.49 10.55
C GLU A 125 2.18 5.45 9.02
N ALA A 126 1.03 4.97 8.49
CA ALA A 126 0.79 4.93 7.05
C ALA A 126 0.88 6.31 6.39
N VAL A 127 0.23 7.33 6.98
CA VAL A 127 0.22 8.68 6.40
C VAL A 127 1.54 9.42 6.63
N GLU A 128 2.26 9.12 7.71
CA GLU A 128 3.61 9.63 7.95
C GLU A 128 4.60 9.09 6.92
N ASN A 129 4.51 7.81 6.61
CA ASN A 129 5.34 7.17 5.58
C ASN A 129 4.95 7.67 4.17
N GLN A 130 3.66 7.73 3.87
CA GLN A 130 3.13 8.18 2.58
C GLN A 130 1.80 8.92 2.76
N ALA A 131 1.78 10.23 2.55
CA ALA A 131 0.59 11.06 2.72
C ALA A 131 -0.63 10.58 1.89
N ASN A 132 -0.40 9.96 0.73
CA ASN A 132 -1.46 9.40 -0.10
C ASN A 132 -2.19 8.21 0.54
N ALA A 133 -1.64 7.61 1.61
CA ALA A 133 -2.29 6.55 2.37
C ALA A 133 -3.58 7.01 3.06
N ILE A 134 -3.80 8.33 3.21
CA ILE A 134 -5.03 8.91 3.75
C ILE A 134 -6.29 8.38 3.05
N LYS A 135 -6.19 8.02 1.78
CA LYS A 135 -7.28 7.40 1.00
C LYS A 135 -7.83 6.13 1.65
N TRP A 136 -6.96 5.39 2.35
CA TRP A 136 -7.24 4.08 2.93
C TRP A 136 -7.45 4.13 4.44
N VAL A 137 -7.28 5.32 5.04
CA VAL A 137 -7.59 5.55 6.45
C VAL A 137 -9.10 5.58 6.62
N PRO A 138 -9.70 4.78 7.51
CA PRO A 138 -11.13 4.89 7.86
C PRO A 138 -11.48 6.31 8.32
N VAL A 139 -12.65 6.81 7.91
CA VAL A 139 -13.10 8.18 8.24
C VAL A 139 -13.00 8.46 9.74
N ARG A 140 -13.36 7.49 10.56
CA ARG A 140 -13.26 7.58 12.03
C ARG A 140 -11.87 7.91 12.58
N TRP A 141 -10.81 7.68 11.82
CA TRP A 141 -9.42 7.97 12.22
C TRP A 141 -8.80 9.08 11.39
N ARG A 142 -9.58 9.75 10.55
CA ARG A 142 -9.14 10.97 9.87
C ARG A 142 -9.30 12.17 10.82
N ILE A 143 -8.66 12.05 11.99
CA ILE A 143 -8.64 13.10 12.99
C ILE A 143 -7.89 14.33 12.47
N PRO A 144 -8.13 15.51 13.07
CA PRO A 144 -7.52 16.77 12.63
C PRO A 144 -6.01 16.71 12.48
N GLU A 145 -5.34 16.04 13.40
CA GLU A 145 -3.86 15.90 13.43
C GLU A 145 -3.36 15.13 12.19
N ILE A 146 -4.04 14.05 11.82
CA ILE A 146 -3.73 13.27 10.60
C ILE A 146 -3.99 14.11 9.36
N CYS A 147 -5.13 14.83 9.33
CA CYS A 147 -5.46 15.71 8.20
C CYS A 147 -4.43 16.83 8.05
N MET A 148 -3.99 17.46 9.13
CA MET A 148 -2.96 18.49 9.12
C MET A 148 -1.63 17.95 8.56
N LYS A 149 -1.20 16.75 8.99
CA LYS A 149 0.03 16.12 8.49
C LYS A 149 -0.01 15.93 6.97
N VAL A 150 -1.12 15.46 6.42
CA VAL A 150 -1.22 15.18 4.99
C VAL A 150 -1.38 16.44 4.15
N VAL A 151 -2.10 17.46 4.61
CA VAL A 151 -2.26 18.72 3.87
C VAL A 151 -0.98 19.56 3.87
N LYS A 152 -0.16 19.48 4.92
CA LYS A 152 1.18 20.06 4.93
C LYS A 152 2.10 19.46 3.87
N ASN A 153 1.87 18.20 3.51
CA ASN A 153 2.63 17.53 2.44
C ASN A 153 2.08 17.91 1.05
N ASN A 154 0.75 17.84 0.89
CA ASN A 154 0.08 18.27 -0.33
C ASN A 154 -1.38 18.66 -0.02
N GLY A 155 -1.71 19.94 -0.22
CA GLY A 155 -3.04 20.50 0.06
C GLY A 155 -4.20 19.78 -0.64
N HIS A 156 -3.95 19.12 -1.79
CA HIS A 156 -4.96 18.32 -2.49
C HIS A 156 -5.57 17.20 -1.62
N TYR A 157 -4.86 16.73 -0.59
CA TYR A 157 -5.39 15.72 0.33
C TYR A 157 -6.47 16.25 1.27
N LEU A 158 -6.73 17.57 1.31
CA LEU A 158 -7.86 18.16 2.03
C LEU A 158 -9.18 17.47 1.66
N ARG A 159 -9.34 17.03 0.42
CA ARG A 159 -10.51 16.29 -0.07
C ARG A 159 -10.89 15.05 0.74
N TYR A 160 -9.96 14.51 1.53
CA TYR A 160 -10.17 13.36 2.40
C TYR A 160 -10.46 13.73 3.85
N ALA A 161 -10.41 15.02 4.19
CA ALA A 161 -10.78 15.48 5.52
C ALA A 161 -12.29 15.36 5.71
N PRO A 162 -12.77 14.89 6.88
CA PRO A 162 -14.19 14.65 7.13
C PRO A 162 -15.05 15.93 7.11
N PHE A 163 -14.41 17.09 7.24
CA PHE A 163 -15.06 18.42 7.22
C PHE A 163 -14.93 19.14 5.87
N SER A 164 -14.37 18.49 4.84
CA SER A 164 -14.30 19.04 3.49
C SER A 164 -15.61 18.81 2.72
N VAL A 165 -15.84 19.59 1.66
CA VAL A 165 -16.98 19.38 0.75
C VAL A 165 -16.87 17.99 0.10
N PRO A 166 -17.95 17.18 0.06
CA PRO A 166 -17.94 15.91 -0.65
C PRO A 166 -17.55 16.12 -2.12
N PHE A 167 -16.60 15.30 -2.60
CA PHE A 167 -16.17 15.35 -3.99
C PHE A 167 -17.30 14.87 -4.91
N ASP A 168 -17.74 15.72 -5.84
CA ASP A 168 -18.70 15.33 -6.87
C ASP A 168 -18.06 14.33 -7.85
N LYS A 169 -18.74 13.20 -8.06
CA LYS A 169 -18.30 12.07 -8.89
C LYS A 169 -18.13 12.40 -10.38
N GLY A 170 -18.46 13.62 -10.80
CA GLY A 170 -18.48 14.01 -12.22
C GLY A 170 -17.13 14.29 -12.86
N THR A 171 -16.05 14.47 -12.10
CA THR A 171 -14.80 15.05 -12.63
C THR A 171 -13.51 14.22 -12.48
N ALA A 172 -13.56 13.02 -11.90
CA ALA A 172 -12.35 12.19 -11.78
C ALA A 172 -12.57 10.76 -12.22
N GLY A 173 -12.04 10.42 -13.38
CA GLY A 173 -11.89 9.04 -13.82
C GLY A 173 -10.89 8.30 -12.95
N GLY A 174 -11.28 7.16 -12.38
CA GLY A 174 -10.39 6.13 -11.88
C GLY A 174 -10.53 5.75 -10.42
N HIS A 175 -11.10 4.58 -10.19
CA HIS A 175 -10.99 3.70 -9.01
C HIS A 175 -11.33 4.29 -7.64
N THR A 176 -12.59 4.63 -7.45
CA THR A 176 -13.21 4.78 -6.12
C THR A 176 -14.20 3.65 -5.85
N ASP A 177 -13.91 2.46 -6.36
CA ASP A 177 -14.76 1.30 -6.17
C ASP A 177 -14.65 0.81 -4.74
N ASP A 178 -15.75 0.90 -4.03
CA ASP A 178 -16.17 0.21 -2.83
C ASP A 178 -16.35 1.00 -1.53
N MET A 179 -15.87 2.23 -1.39
CA MET A 179 -16.05 2.96 -0.12
C MET A 179 -17.15 4.04 -0.14
N MET A 180 -17.67 4.40 -1.32
CA MET A 180 -18.81 5.34 -1.44
C MET A 180 -20.16 4.68 -1.68
N ALA A 181 -20.21 3.36 -1.83
CA ALA A 181 -21.46 2.65 -2.13
C ALA A 181 -22.35 2.37 -0.90
N LYS A 182 -21.85 2.60 0.30
CA LYS A 182 -22.68 2.62 1.49
C LYS A 182 -22.79 4.08 1.91
N ASN A 183 -24.01 4.65 1.78
CA ASN A 183 -24.43 5.85 2.49
C ASN A 183 -24.29 5.60 4.01
N LEU A 184 -23.06 5.50 4.50
CA LEU A 184 -22.83 5.62 5.92
C LEU A 184 -22.98 7.10 6.21
N ASP A 185 -24.03 7.44 6.93
CA ASP A 185 -24.28 8.75 7.46
C ASP A 185 -23.02 9.18 8.23
N ILE A 186 -22.22 10.07 7.62
CA ILE A 186 -20.98 10.58 8.20
C ILE A 186 -21.29 11.22 9.55
N ASP A 187 -22.45 11.85 9.68
CA ASP A 187 -22.94 12.47 10.91
C ASP A 187 -23.22 11.41 11.99
N GLU A 188 -23.66 10.22 11.61
CA GLU A 188 -23.86 9.11 12.55
C GLU A 188 -22.51 8.53 13.05
N LEU A 189 -21.51 8.40 12.19
CA LEU A 189 -20.17 7.98 12.58
C LEU A 189 -19.49 9.01 13.49
N ILE A 190 -19.73 10.28 13.26
CA ILE A 190 -19.24 11.40 14.07
C ILE A 190 -19.92 11.40 15.43
N ARG A 191 -21.24 11.20 15.49
CA ARG A 191 -22.01 11.07 16.73
C ARG A 191 -21.59 9.90 17.59
N GLN A 192 -21.30 8.74 16.99
CA GLN A 192 -20.90 7.54 17.72
C GLN A 192 -19.55 7.66 18.43
N ARG A 193 -18.67 8.59 18.04
CA ARG A 193 -17.36 8.75 18.66
C ARG A 193 -17.20 9.94 19.60
N GLY A 194 -18.23 10.79 19.72
CA GLY A 194 -18.13 11.99 20.56
C GLY A 194 -16.98 12.93 20.15
N ILE A 195 -16.31 12.66 19.04
CA ILE A 195 -15.44 13.62 18.39
C ILE A 195 -16.38 14.46 17.52
N ALA A 196 -17.11 15.32 18.17
CA ALA A 196 -17.89 16.30 17.47
C ALA A 196 -16.93 17.13 16.62
N ILE A 197 -17.17 17.13 15.29
CA ILE A 197 -16.66 18.20 14.41
C ILE A 197 -17.03 19.56 15.01
N GLU A 198 -18.12 19.62 15.79
CA GLU A 198 -18.51 20.74 16.65
C GLU A 198 -17.45 21.21 17.64
N ASN A 199 -16.51 20.33 18.05
CA ASN A 199 -15.39 20.68 18.93
C ASN A 199 -14.10 21.07 18.17
N LEU A 200 -14.08 20.95 16.86
CA LEU A 200 -13.06 21.61 16.05
C LEU A 200 -13.40 23.09 16.04
N THR A 201 -12.59 23.87 16.76
CA THR A 201 -12.69 25.32 16.68
C THR A 201 -12.61 25.74 15.22
N ASP A 202 -13.40 26.70 14.80
CA ASP A 202 -13.36 27.24 13.43
C ASP A 202 -11.94 27.74 13.09
N GLU A 203 -11.19 28.16 14.09
CA GLU A 203 -9.79 28.55 14.01
C GLU A 203 -8.89 27.40 13.54
N PHE A 204 -9.09 26.17 14.04
CA PHE A 204 -8.30 25.01 13.63
C PHE A 204 -8.69 24.52 12.21
N LYS A 205 -9.97 24.58 11.86
CA LYS A 205 -10.43 24.31 10.48
C LYS A 205 -9.79 25.31 9.52
N LEU A 206 -9.78 26.59 9.89
CA LEU A 206 -9.18 27.66 9.11
C LEU A 206 -7.68 27.43 8.92
N GLU A 207 -6.96 27.00 9.95
CA GLU A 207 -5.54 26.67 9.85
C GLU A 207 -5.27 25.54 8.85
N ILE A 208 -6.08 24.46 8.87
CA ILE A 208 -5.95 23.36 7.91
C ILE A 208 -6.26 23.84 6.48
N TYR A 209 -7.29 24.63 6.29
CA TYR A 209 -7.68 25.17 4.98
C TYR A 209 -6.60 26.10 4.44
N THR A 210 -6.12 27.03 5.25
CA THR A 210 -5.02 27.94 4.87
C THR A 210 -3.80 27.14 4.44
N LYS A 211 -3.40 26.16 5.23
CA LYS A 211 -2.23 25.34 4.92
C LYS A 211 -2.41 24.49 3.67
N ALA A 212 -3.62 24.00 3.44
CA ALA A 212 -3.94 23.23 2.22
C ALA A 212 -3.82 24.12 0.97
N VAL A 213 -4.35 25.34 1.02
CA VAL A 213 -4.32 26.29 -0.11
C VAL A 213 -2.92 26.82 -0.37
N GLU A 214 -2.14 27.13 0.68
CA GLU A 214 -0.71 27.50 0.55
C GLU A 214 0.11 26.45 -0.21
N ASN A 215 -0.17 25.16 0.05
CA ASN A 215 0.50 24.06 -0.62
C ASN A 215 -0.03 23.78 -2.04
N ASN A 216 -1.32 24.00 -2.26
CA ASN A 216 -1.96 23.74 -3.54
C ASN A 216 -3.25 24.55 -3.65
N GLY A 217 -3.25 25.61 -4.48
CA GLY A 217 -4.40 26.48 -4.69
C GLY A 217 -5.68 25.74 -5.08
N HIS A 218 -5.60 24.60 -5.78
CA HIS A 218 -6.77 23.76 -6.09
C HIS A 218 -7.45 23.16 -4.85
N ALA A 219 -6.77 23.19 -3.68
CA ALA A 219 -7.40 22.76 -2.44
C ALA A 219 -8.61 23.63 -2.04
N LEU A 220 -8.72 24.84 -2.58
CA LEU A 220 -9.87 25.72 -2.39
C LEU A 220 -11.19 25.06 -2.80
N GLU A 221 -11.16 24.17 -3.80
CA GLU A 221 -12.37 23.45 -4.27
C GLU A 221 -12.97 22.55 -3.18
N PHE A 222 -12.20 22.15 -2.17
CA PHE A 222 -12.63 21.26 -1.08
C PHE A 222 -12.99 22.00 0.20
N ILE A 223 -12.94 23.34 0.20
CA ILE A 223 -13.37 24.18 1.31
C ILE A 223 -14.85 24.47 1.18
N GLN A 224 -15.58 24.45 2.32
CA GLN A 224 -17.01 24.81 2.34
C GLN A 224 -17.21 26.22 1.80
N PRO A 225 -18.22 26.45 0.92
CA PRO A 225 -18.43 27.75 0.24
C PRO A 225 -18.53 28.94 1.21
N GLU A 226 -19.12 28.71 2.39
CA GLU A 226 -19.33 29.74 3.43
C GLU A 226 -18.01 30.22 4.06
N LEU A 227 -16.94 29.42 3.95
CA LEU A 227 -15.60 29.71 4.48
C LEU A 227 -14.63 30.21 3.41
N ARG A 228 -15.07 30.33 2.16
CA ARG A 228 -14.32 30.95 1.08
C ARG A 228 -14.59 32.47 1.14
N THR A 229 -13.95 33.16 2.12
CA THR A 229 -14.09 34.63 2.18
C THR A 229 -13.42 35.28 0.97
N GLU A 230 -14.11 36.23 0.38
CA GLU A 230 -13.55 37.16 -0.61
C GLU A 230 -12.58 38.10 0.13
N GLU A 231 -11.27 37.85 0.07
CA GLU A 231 -10.20 38.86 0.24
C GLU A 231 -9.25 38.79 -0.94
#